data_36778bb6e2751c61b53a8afb9236df30
#
_entry.id   36778bb6e2751c61b53a8afb9236df30
#
_cell.length_a   1.000
_cell.length_b   1.000
_cell.length_c   1.000
_cell.angle_alpha   90.00
_cell.angle_beta   90.00
_cell.angle_gamma   90.00
#
_symmetry.space_group_name_H-M   'P 1'
#
loop_
_entity.id
_entity.type
_entity.pdbx_description
1 polymer ?
#
loop_
_entity_poly.entity_id
_entity_poly.type
_entity_poly.pdbx_seq_one_letter_code
_entity_poly.pdbx_strand_id
1 'polypeptide(L)'
;MEMRSARKASVLAIGLLSLAGSQWVIAHSSEGEHDHGHDHAHDHGHDHDEDIYAGYFDDSQVEDRSLADWQGDWQSVYPYLQDGTLDEVMAAKAANSADKTADDYKAYYRKGYQTDVARIEIDGSDVTFHDPQGARTGEYVYDGYEILTYEAGNRGVRYIFERQAGGEALPEFIQFSDHAIAPNDAGHYHLYWGDDRQALLEEVEHWPTYYPADLEGQEIAEEMLAH
;
A
#
# COMPACT_ATOMS: atom_id res chain seq x y z
N MET A 1 -3.17 -3.06 -47.01
CA MET A 1 -3.71 -1.87 -46.35
C MET A 1 -4.72 -2.38 -45.37
N GLU A 2 -4.19 -2.88 -44.20
CA GLU A 2 -5.00 -3.43 -43.13
C GLU A 2 -5.06 -2.44 -41.98
N MET A 3 -6.27 -1.98 -41.70
CA MET A 3 -6.56 -1.09 -40.58
C MET A 3 -6.53 -1.90 -39.28
N ARG A 4 -5.51 -1.68 -38.44
CA ARG A 4 -5.48 -2.19 -37.06
C ARG A 4 -6.46 -1.36 -36.22
N SER A 5 -7.54 -2.00 -35.83
CA SER A 5 -8.52 -1.49 -34.87
C SER A 5 -7.86 -1.42 -33.49
N ALA A 6 -7.66 -0.21 -32.98
CA ALA A 6 -7.23 -0.01 -31.60
C ALA A 6 -8.42 -0.30 -30.68
N ARG A 7 -8.34 -1.40 -29.94
CA ARG A 7 -9.25 -1.67 -28.82
C ARG A 7 -8.83 -0.79 -27.65
N LYS A 8 -9.64 0.20 -27.34
CA LYS A 8 -9.54 0.94 -26.08
C LYS A 8 -9.95 0.00 -24.93
N ALA A 9 -8.99 -0.43 -24.15
CA ALA A 9 -9.27 -1.06 -22.86
C ALA A 9 -9.74 0.03 -21.91
N SER A 10 -11.01 0.01 -21.53
CA SER A 10 -11.52 0.85 -20.42
C SER A 10 -11.04 0.20 -19.13
N VAL A 11 -9.97 0.73 -18.57
CA VAL A 11 -9.53 0.38 -17.21
C VAL A 11 -10.46 1.11 -16.25
N LEU A 12 -11.26 0.36 -15.52
CA LEU A 12 -12.10 0.87 -14.45
C LEU A 12 -11.19 1.07 -13.23
N ALA A 13 -10.63 2.27 -13.09
CA ALA A 13 -9.86 2.61 -11.90
C ALA A 13 -10.82 2.71 -10.71
N ILE A 14 -10.58 1.85 -9.74
CA ILE A 14 -11.29 1.89 -8.47
C ILE A 14 -10.39 2.66 -7.52
N GLY A 15 -10.74 3.94 -7.31
CA GLY A 15 -10.05 4.79 -6.37
C GLY A 15 -10.08 4.22 -4.94
N LEU A 16 -8.96 4.30 -4.27
CA LEU A 16 -8.90 4.22 -2.81
C LEU A 16 -9.83 5.32 -2.25
N LEU A 17 -10.97 4.92 -1.66
CA LEU A 17 -11.87 5.87 -1.03
C LEU A 17 -11.24 6.31 0.29
N SER A 18 -10.79 7.56 0.32
CA SER A 18 -10.53 8.29 1.56
C SER A 18 -11.83 8.42 2.35
N LEU A 19 -11.80 8.01 3.61
CA LEU A 19 -12.86 8.23 4.59
C LEU A 19 -12.98 9.74 4.85
N ALA A 20 -13.98 10.38 4.27
CA ALA A 20 -14.37 11.73 4.66
C ALA A 20 -15.06 11.64 6.02
N GLY A 21 -14.40 12.11 7.07
CA GLY A 21 -14.94 12.23 8.41
C GLY A 21 -16.16 13.14 8.42
N SER A 22 -17.30 12.61 8.88
CA SER A 22 -18.55 13.36 9.09
C SER A 22 -18.39 14.30 10.27
N GLN A 23 -18.31 15.61 10.00
CA GLN A 23 -18.36 16.62 11.04
C GLN A 23 -19.78 16.74 11.61
N TRP A 24 -19.93 16.44 12.87
CA TRP A 24 -21.13 16.79 13.64
C TRP A 24 -21.07 18.26 14.03
N VAL A 25 -21.89 19.08 13.39
CA VAL A 25 -22.11 20.47 13.79
C VAL A 25 -23.05 20.49 14.99
N ILE A 26 -22.54 20.76 16.18
CA ILE A 26 -23.36 21.15 17.34
C ILE A 26 -23.33 22.67 17.42
N ALA A 27 -24.42 23.29 17.07
CA ALA A 27 -24.63 24.71 17.32
C ALA A 27 -24.90 24.95 18.79
N HIS A 28 -24.05 25.69 19.49
CA HIS A 28 -24.37 26.37 20.73
C HIS A 28 -23.97 27.82 20.61
N SER A 29 -25.00 28.65 20.62
CA SER A 29 -24.91 30.10 20.81
C SER A 29 -24.79 30.41 22.31
N SER A 30 -23.77 31.16 22.73
CA SER A 30 -23.92 32.18 23.79
C SER A 30 -22.69 33.08 23.84
N GLU A 31 -22.94 34.36 23.91
CA GLU A 31 -22.04 35.48 23.97
C GLU A 31 -21.22 35.49 25.29
N GLY A 32 -19.97 35.97 25.21
CA GLY A 32 -19.12 36.23 26.38
C GLY A 32 -17.71 36.62 25.97
N GLU A 33 -17.46 37.95 25.86
CA GLU A 33 -16.12 38.52 25.72
C GLU A 33 -15.25 38.17 26.92
N HIS A 34 -14.06 37.58 26.67
CA HIS A 34 -12.85 37.79 27.48
C HIS A 34 -11.61 37.53 26.66
N ASP A 35 -10.87 38.61 26.41
CA ASP A 35 -9.53 38.70 25.91
C ASP A 35 -8.54 37.96 26.84
N HIS A 36 -7.93 36.87 26.37
CA HIS A 36 -6.65 36.37 26.86
C HIS A 36 -5.91 35.72 25.69
N GLY A 37 -4.88 36.40 25.18
CA GLY A 37 -3.94 35.86 24.25
C GLY A 37 -3.25 34.62 24.83
N HIS A 38 -3.47 33.48 24.20
CA HIS A 38 -2.65 32.31 24.31
C HIS A 38 -2.25 31.91 22.87
N ASP A 39 -0.96 32.10 22.59
CA ASP A 39 -0.31 31.46 21.45
C ASP A 39 -0.45 29.94 21.60
N HIS A 40 -1.46 29.39 20.97
CA HIS A 40 -1.50 27.95 20.69
C HIS A 40 -0.72 27.72 19.41
N ALA A 41 0.52 27.24 19.57
CA ALA A 41 1.19 26.53 18.51
C ALA A 41 0.28 25.34 18.16
N HIS A 42 -0.48 25.45 17.08
CA HIS A 42 -1.21 24.33 16.51
C HIS A 42 -0.17 23.33 16.01
N ASP A 43 -0.19 22.15 16.59
CA ASP A 43 0.53 20.99 16.14
C ASP A 43 -0.08 20.58 14.78
N HIS A 44 0.52 21.06 13.69
CA HIS A 44 0.11 20.76 12.32
C HIS A 44 0.71 19.44 11.79
N GLY A 45 1.36 18.64 12.65
CA GLY A 45 2.04 17.40 12.25
C GLY A 45 1.06 16.31 11.80
N HIS A 46 -0.05 16.14 12.50
CA HIS A 46 -0.99 15.05 12.23
C HIS A 46 -1.75 15.17 10.90
N ASP A 47 -2.11 16.38 10.48
CA ASP A 47 -2.85 16.61 9.23
C ASP A 47 -1.98 16.29 7.99
N HIS A 48 -0.66 16.53 8.07
CA HIS A 48 0.26 16.28 6.96
C HIS A 48 0.54 14.79 6.75
N ASP A 49 0.63 13.99 7.80
CA ASP A 49 0.88 12.55 7.70
C ASP A 49 -0.33 11.82 7.10
N GLU A 50 -1.55 12.24 7.46
CA GLU A 50 -2.80 11.72 6.89
C GLU A 50 -2.93 12.05 5.39
N ASP A 51 -2.55 13.27 4.98
CA ASP A 51 -2.54 13.69 3.57
C ASP A 51 -1.55 12.86 2.75
N ILE A 52 -0.33 12.64 3.27
CA ILE A 52 0.69 11.81 2.64
C ILE A 52 0.19 10.38 2.46
N TYR A 53 -0.36 9.79 3.53
CA TYR A 53 -0.92 8.44 3.50
C TYR A 53 -2.04 8.30 2.45
N ALA A 54 -2.88 9.32 2.32
CA ALA A 54 -3.95 9.38 1.32
C ALA A 54 -3.45 9.65 -0.11
N GLY A 55 -2.16 9.91 -0.30
CA GLY A 55 -1.52 10.13 -1.59
C GLY A 55 -1.52 11.60 -2.03
N TYR A 56 -1.58 12.54 -1.09
CA TYR A 56 -1.50 13.97 -1.37
C TYR A 56 -0.18 14.53 -0.81
N PHE A 57 0.81 14.69 -1.68
CA PHE A 57 2.14 15.20 -1.36
C PHE A 57 2.77 15.87 -2.57
N ASP A 58 3.77 16.72 -2.37
CA ASP A 58 4.57 17.34 -3.42
C ASP A 58 5.77 16.45 -3.78
N ASP A 59 6.25 16.50 -5.04
CA ASP A 59 7.42 15.73 -5.50
C ASP A 59 8.66 15.98 -4.63
N SER A 60 8.82 17.20 -4.12
CA SER A 60 9.96 17.61 -3.28
C SER A 60 9.96 17.00 -1.87
N GLN A 61 8.88 16.33 -1.46
CA GLN A 61 8.77 15.63 -0.19
C GLN A 61 9.22 14.17 -0.29
N VAL A 62 9.33 13.65 -1.52
CA VAL A 62 9.74 12.26 -1.74
C VAL A 62 11.24 12.14 -1.61
N GLU A 63 11.70 11.21 -0.78
CA GLU A 63 13.11 10.93 -0.54
C GLU A 63 13.44 9.49 -0.95
N ASP A 64 14.73 9.27 -1.29
CA ASP A 64 15.26 7.93 -1.56
C ASP A 64 15.15 7.06 -0.31
N ARG A 65 14.80 5.78 -0.50
CA ARG A 65 14.69 4.78 0.57
C ARG A 65 15.57 3.56 0.26
N SER A 66 15.98 2.87 1.28
CA SER A 66 16.78 1.66 1.16
C SER A 66 16.00 0.43 1.65
N LEU A 67 16.47 -0.79 1.32
CA LEU A 67 15.87 -2.03 1.85
C LEU A 67 15.84 -2.11 3.38
N ALA A 68 16.64 -1.29 4.07
CA ALA A 68 16.60 -1.22 5.53
C ALA A 68 15.23 -0.81 6.08
N ASP A 69 14.46 -0.03 5.34
CA ASP A 69 13.10 0.41 5.71
C ASP A 69 12.09 -0.74 5.75
N TRP A 70 12.39 -1.83 5.02
CA TRP A 70 11.58 -3.06 4.97
C TRP A 70 12.31 -4.26 5.57
N GLN A 71 13.39 -4.03 6.33
CA GLN A 71 14.15 -5.08 7.01
C GLN A 71 13.24 -5.94 7.89
N GLY A 72 13.36 -7.26 7.83
CA GLY A 72 12.63 -8.16 8.71
C GLY A 72 12.03 -9.37 8.02
N ASP A 73 11.08 -9.96 8.72
CA ASP A 73 10.35 -11.17 8.33
C ASP A 73 8.87 -10.82 8.12
N TRP A 74 8.34 -11.15 6.96
CA TRP A 74 7.05 -10.69 6.48
C TRP A 74 6.17 -11.84 6.01
N GLN A 75 4.89 -11.79 6.35
CA GLN A 75 3.89 -12.78 5.94
C GLN A 75 2.84 -12.18 5.01
N SER A 76 2.40 -12.98 4.05
CA SER A 76 1.31 -12.59 3.15
C SER A 76 -0.02 -12.56 3.89
N VAL A 77 -0.85 -11.54 3.62
CA VAL A 77 -2.22 -11.45 4.13
C VAL A 77 -3.22 -12.31 3.34
N TYR A 78 -2.81 -12.86 2.22
CA TYR A 78 -3.71 -13.62 1.35
C TYR A 78 -4.36 -14.83 2.03
N PRO A 79 -3.67 -15.65 2.84
CA PRO A 79 -4.30 -16.73 3.60
C PRO A 79 -5.41 -16.25 4.56
N TYR A 80 -5.23 -15.12 5.23
CA TYR A 80 -6.21 -14.53 6.14
C TYR A 80 -7.47 -14.01 5.44
N LEU A 81 -7.32 -13.57 4.19
CA LEU A 81 -8.47 -13.24 3.35
C LEU A 81 -9.23 -14.50 2.94
N GLN A 82 -8.52 -15.62 2.69
CA GLN A 82 -9.13 -16.87 2.24
C GLN A 82 -9.89 -17.60 3.36
N ASP A 83 -9.35 -17.62 4.58
CA ASP A 83 -9.93 -18.31 5.72
C ASP A 83 -11.03 -17.53 6.44
N GLY A 84 -11.23 -16.24 6.09
CA GLY A 84 -12.26 -15.38 6.63
C GLY A 84 -11.83 -14.51 7.80
N THR A 85 -10.57 -14.57 8.23
CA THR A 85 -10.02 -13.69 9.30
C THR A 85 -10.23 -12.21 8.97
N LEU A 86 -10.16 -11.82 7.68
CA LEU A 86 -10.37 -10.44 7.24
C LEU A 86 -11.82 -10.09 6.87
N ASP A 87 -12.81 -10.96 7.16
CA ASP A 87 -14.20 -10.71 6.78
C ASP A 87 -14.80 -9.47 7.46
N GLU A 88 -14.37 -9.16 8.69
CA GLU A 88 -14.78 -7.95 9.41
C GLU A 88 -14.24 -6.69 8.73
N VAL A 89 -13.01 -6.71 8.24
CA VAL A 89 -12.42 -5.61 7.46
C VAL A 89 -13.23 -5.35 6.19
N MET A 90 -13.62 -6.41 5.48
CA MET A 90 -14.43 -6.28 4.26
C MET A 90 -15.84 -5.75 4.56
N ALA A 91 -16.42 -6.16 5.68
CA ALA A 91 -17.71 -5.64 6.15
C ALA A 91 -17.65 -4.16 6.53
N ALA A 92 -16.60 -3.73 7.21
CA ALA A 92 -16.37 -2.33 7.57
C ALA A 92 -16.20 -1.44 6.33
N LYS A 93 -15.41 -1.89 5.35
CA LYS A 93 -15.26 -1.18 4.07
C LYS A 93 -16.59 -1.07 3.30
N ALA A 94 -17.41 -2.11 3.33
CA ALA A 94 -18.74 -2.10 2.72
C ALA A 94 -19.70 -1.15 3.42
N ALA A 95 -19.66 -1.05 4.77
CA ALA A 95 -20.49 -0.12 5.53
C ALA A 95 -20.22 1.35 5.16
N ASN A 96 -19.02 1.67 4.71
CA ASN A 96 -18.60 3.00 4.25
C ASN A 96 -18.77 3.21 2.74
N SER A 97 -19.35 2.25 2.01
CA SER A 97 -19.53 2.32 0.55
C SER A 97 -21.01 2.38 0.19
N ALA A 98 -21.37 3.23 -0.79
CA ALA A 98 -22.73 3.28 -1.32
C ALA A 98 -23.03 2.15 -2.32
N ASP A 99 -21.99 1.59 -2.97
CA ASP A 99 -22.16 0.78 -4.18
C ASP A 99 -21.56 -0.63 -4.08
N LYS A 100 -20.85 -0.97 -2.99
CA LYS A 100 -20.15 -2.26 -2.85
C LYS A 100 -20.57 -3.00 -1.60
N THR A 101 -20.77 -4.31 -1.74
CA THR A 101 -20.99 -5.24 -0.63
C THR A 101 -19.65 -5.75 -0.06
N ALA A 102 -19.68 -6.41 1.09
CA ALA A 102 -18.52 -7.09 1.66
C ALA A 102 -17.97 -8.18 0.70
N ASP A 103 -18.84 -8.88 -0.01
CA ASP A 103 -18.43 -9.89 -1.00
C ASP A 103 -17.73 -9.25 -2.21
N ASP A 104 -18.17 -8.06 -2.66
CA ASP A 104 -17.51 -7.32 -3.73
C ASP A 104 -16.09 -6.87 -3.30
N TYR A 105 -15.95 -6.39 -2.06
CA TYR A 105 -14.64 -6.07 -1.50
C TYR A 105 -13.76 -7.32 -1.37
N LYS A 106 -14.30 -8.41 -0.84
CA LYS A 106 -13.57 -9.68 -0.72
C LYS A 106 -13.08 -10.20 -2.09
N ALA A 107 -13.91 -10.09 -3.12
CA ALA A 107 -13.54 -10.47 -4.48
C ALA A 107 -12.43 -9.56 -5.06
N TYR A 108 -12.52 -8.26 -4.81
CA TYR A 108 -11.53 -7.28 -5.22
C TYR A 108 -10.17 -7.51 -4.54
N TYR A 109 -10.15 -7.64 -3.20
CA TYR A 109 -8.94 -7.91 -2.44
C TYR A 109 -8.36 -9.30 -2.72
N ARG A 110 -9.20 -10.29 -3.05
CA ARG A 110 -8.72 -11.60 -3.47
C ARG A 110 -7.86 -11.52 -4.73
N LYS A 111 -8.26 -10.68 -5.70
CA LYS A 111 -7.47 -10.42 -6.90
C LYS A 111 -6.17 -9.68 -6.57
N GLY A 112 -6.27 -8.64 -5.73
CA GLY A 112 -5.13 -7.82 -5.34
C GLY A 112 -4.07 -8.58 -4.57
N TYR A 113 -4.47 -9.34 -3.56
CA TYR A 113 -3.56 -10.01 -2.62
C TYR A 113 -3.05 -11.37 -3.09
N GLN A 114 -3.64 -11.95 -4.14
CA GLN A 114 -3.31 -13.30 -4.59
C GLN A 114 -1.81 -13.47 -4.81
N THR A 115 -1.22 -14.47 -4.14
CA THR A 115 0.20 -14.79 -4.28
C THR A 115 0.48 -16.22 -3.84
N ASP A 116 1.53 -16.82 -4.41
CA ASP A 116 2.11 -18.10 -3.96
C ASP A 116 3.26 -17.89 -2.98
N VAL A 117 3.77 -16.65 -2.85
CA VAL A 117 4.84 -16.28 -1.92
C VAL A 117 4.22 -16.01 -0.56
N ALA A 118 4.32 -17.01 0.33
CA ALA A 118 3.70 -16.94 1.66
C ALA A 118 4.47 -16.06 2.65
N ARG A 119 5.79 -15.93 2.45
CA ARG A 119 6.71 -15.22 3.34
C ARG A 119 7.84 -14.57 2.56
N ILE A 120 8.29 -13.43 3.04
CA ILE A 120 9.47 -12.71 2.52
C ILE A 120 10.36 -12.36 3.71
N GLU A 121 11.67 -12.65 3.60
CA GLU A 121 12.68 -12.20 4.56
C GLU A 121 13.59 -11.19 3.86
N ILE A 122 13.87 -10.07 4.53
CA ILE A 122 14.77 -9.03 4.05
C ILE A 122 15.85 -8.82 5.08
N ASP A 123 17.11 -9.10 4.69
CA ASP A 123 18.30 -8.95 5.53
C ASP A 123 19.42 -8.24 4.75
N GLY A 124 19.64 -6.96 5.05
CA GLY A 124 20.54 -6.11 4.28
C GLY A 124 20.09 -5.93 2.83
N SER A 125 20.89 -6.43 1.88
CA SER A 125 20.57 -6.46 0.44
C SER A 125 19.89 -7.77 0.00
N ASP A 126 19.81 -8.76 0.87
CA ASP A 126 19.26 -10.08 0.54
C ASP A 126 17.75 -10.09 0.73
N VAL A 127 17.02 -10.49 -0.30
CA VAL A 127 15.58 -10.73 -0.25
C VAL A 127 15.30 -12.21 -0.54
N THR A 128 14.66 -12.89 0.42
CA THR A 128 14.31 -14.30 0.31
C THR A 128 12.82 -14.47 0.14
N PHE A 129 12.42 -15.09 -0.95
CA PHE A 129 11.04 -15.44 -1.28
C PHE A 129 10.78 -16.89 -0.88
N HIS A 130 9.74 -17.12 -0.07
CA HIS A 130 9.28 -18.45 0.33
C HIS A 130 7.96 -18.79 -0.38
N ASP A 131 8.02 -19.72 -1.31
CA ASP A 131 6.87 -20.24 -2.05
C ASP A 131 6.79 -21.77 -1.96
N PRO A 132 5.80 -22.45 -2.57
CA PRO A 132 5.68 -23.91 -2.54
C PRO A 132 6.89 -24.67 -3.12
N GLN A 133 7.73 -24.01 -3.91
CA GLN A 133 8.95 -24.60 -4.49
C GLN A 133 10.15 -24.51 -3.54
N GLY A 134 10.04 -23.73 -2.46
CA GLY A 134 11.07 -23.53 -1.45
C GLY A 134 11.55 -22.09 -1.33
N ALA A 135 12.55 -21.86 -0.49
CA ALA A 135 13.15 -20.55 -0.29
C ALA A 135 14.17 -20.23 -1.39
N ARG A 136 14.12 -19.01 -1.92
CA ARG A 136 15.05 -18.50 -2.93
C ARG A 136 15.50 -17.10 -2.55
N THR A 137 16.81 -16.88 -2.46
CA THR A 137 17.41 -15.60 -2.07
C THR A 137 18.08 -14.93 -3.26
N GLY A 138 17.85 -13.64 -3.41
CA GLY A 138 18.53 -12.76 -4.34
C GLY A 138 19.05 -11.52 -3.64
N GLU A 139 20.18 -11.01 -4.12
CA GLU A 139 20.71 -9.71 -3.72
C GLU A 139 20.12 -8.62 -4.61
N TYR A 140 19.53 -7.58 -3.98
CA TYR A 140 18.88 -6.47 -4.65
C TYR A 140 19.51 -5.13 -4.26
N VAL A 141 19.64 -4.24 -5.24
CA VAL A 141 20.16 -2.89 -5.02
C VAL A 141 19.14 -1.85 -5.49
N TYR A 142 19.19 -0.70 -4.84
CA TYR A 142 18.27 0.41 -5.14
C TYR A 142 18.46 0.93 -6.57
N ASP A 143 17.35 1.05 -7.32
CA ASP A 143 17.27 1.53 -8.71
C ASP A 143 16.41 2.81 -8.83
N GLY A 144 16.19 3.52 -7.72
CA GLY A 144 15.40 4.75 -7.68
C GLY A 144 13.94 4.53 -7.31
N TYR A 145 13.15 5.59 -7.47
CA TYR A 145 11.70 5.55 -7.26
C TYR A 145 10.94 6.15 -8.45
N GLU A 146 9.66 5.84 -8.54
CA GLU A 146 8.72 6.46 -9.48
C GLU A 146 7.49 6.95 -8.72
N ILE A 147 7.04 8.16 -9.05
CA ILE A 147 5.81 8.72 -8.52
C ILE A 147 4.69 8.43 -9.49
N LEU A 148 3.69 7.68 -9.06
CA LEU A 148 2.52 7.35 -9.84
C LEU A 148 1.37 8.30 -9.48
N THR A 149 0.60 8.71 -10.49
CA THR A 149 -0.66 9.44 -10.28
C THR A 149 -1.80 8.55 -10.75
N TYR A 150 -2.72 8.22 -9.86
CA TYR A 150 -3.87 7.37 -10.15
C TYR A 150 -5.03 8.19 -10.77
N GLU A 151 -5.99 7.49 -11.37
CA GLU A 151 -7.14 8.17 -12.02
C GLU A 151 -7.96 9.04 -11.06
N ALA A 152 -7.99 8.68 -9.77
CA ALA A 152 -8.66 9.46 -8.74
C ALA A 152 -7.92 10.76 -8.36
N GLY A 153 -6.69 10.94 -8.86
CA GLY A 153 -5.84 12.11 -8.64
C GLY A 153 -4.92 12.00 -7.42
N ASN A 154 -5.07 10.97 -6.60
CA ASN A 154 -4.12 10.64 -5.55
C ASN A 154 -2.85 9.99 -6.14
N ARG A 155 -1.79 9.97 -5.37
CA ARG A 155 -0.46 9.57 -5.81
C ARG A 155 0.07 8.43 -4.94
N GLY A 156 1.04 7.71 -5.48
CA GLY A 156 1.80 6.70 -4.73
C GLY A 156 3.24 6.68 -5.21
N VAL A 157 4.13 6.15 -4.38
CA VAL A 157 5.53 5.97 -4.72
C VAL A 157 5.83 4.49 -4.84
N ARG A 158 6.58 4.12 -5.88
CA ARG A 158 7.19 2.81 -6.06
C ARG A 158 8.68 2.93 -5.86
N TYR A 159 9.21 2.32 -4.80
CA TYR A 159 10.64 2.21 -4.55
C TYR A 159 11.16 0.93 -5.20
N ILE A 160 12.12 1.06 -6.10
CA ILE A 160 12.50 0.03 -7.06
C ILE A 160 13.89 -0.50 -6.72
N PHE A 161 14.02 -1.82 -6.75
CA PHE A 161 15.29 -2.50 -6.54
C PHE A 161 15.51 -3.51 -7.67
N GLU A 162 16.73 -3.56 -8.19
CA GLU A 162 17.17 -4.46 -9.25
C GLU A 162 18.02 -5.59 -8.68
N ARG A 163 17.78 -6.80 -9.16
CA ARG A 163 18.54 -7.98 -8.75
C ARG A 163 19.97 -7.93 -9.29
N GLN A 164 20.95 -7.98 -8.40
CA GLN A 164 22.37 -8.05 -8.74
C GLN A 164 22.93 -9.47 -8.70
N ALA A 165 22.40 -10.34 -7.82
CA ALA A 165 22.80 -11.72 -7.69
C ALA A 165 21.59 -12.62 -7.35
N GLY A 166 21.76 -13.93 -7.53
CA GLY A 166 20.72 -14.94 -7.37
C GLY A 166 20.41 -15.67 -8.68
N GLY A 167 19.50 -16.64 -8.62
CA GLY A 167 19.14 -17.45 -9.80
C GLY A 167 18.15 -16.75 -10.73
N GLU A 168 18.11 -17.16 -11.99
CA GLU A 168 17.15 -16.65 -13.00
C GLU A 168 15.67 -16.90 -12.65
N ALA A 169 15.39 -17.75 -11.66
CA ALA A 169 14.04 -17.99 -11.17
C ALA A 169 13.53 -16.90 -10.20
N LEU A 170 14.38 -15.93 -9.85
CA LEU A 170 14.00 -14.75 -9.06
C LEU A 170 13.65 -13.58 -9.99
N PRO A 171 12.72 -12.69 -9.59
CA PRO A 171 12.39 -11.52 -10.39
C PRO A 171 13.60 -10.60 -10.57
N GLU A 172 13.72 -9.96 -11.72
CA GLU A 172 14.76 -8.96 -11.98
C GLU A 172 14.53 -7.68 -11.21
N PHE A 173 13.27 -7.28 -11.05
CA PHE A 173 12.88 -6.09 -10.30
C PHE A 173 11.87 -6.42 -9.20
N ILE A 174 12.02 -5.73 -8.07
CA ILE A 174 11.02 -5.66 -7.00
C ILE A 174 10.70 -4.20 -6.72
N GLN A 175 9.42 -3.89 -6.47
CA GLN A 175 8.95 -2.52 -6.25
C GLN A 175 8.06 -2.49 -5.01
N PHE A 176 8.47 -1.74 -4.01
CA PHE A 176 7.72 -1.56 -2.76
C PHE A 176 6.83 -0.33 -2.80
N SER A 177 5.68 -0.43 -2.15
CA SER A 177 4.79 0.70 -1.86
C SER A 177 4.11 0.47 -0.52
N ASP A 178 4.23 1.43 0.41
CA ASP A 178 3.73 1.33 1.79
C ASP A 178 3.09 2.63 2.30
N HIS A 179 2.67 3.49 1.36
CA HIS A 179 2.09 4.82 1.62
C HIS A 179 3.07 5.86 2.20
N ALA A 180 4.30 5.48 2.53
CA ALA A 180 5.34 6.42 2.95
C ALA A 180 6.14 6.95 1.75
N ILE A 181 6.64 8.17 1.88
CA ILE A 181 7.38 8.89 0.83
C ILE A 181 8.79 9.28 1.25
N ALA A 182 9.18 8.97 2.47
CA ALA A 182 10.50 9.22 3.04
C ALA A 182 10.91 8.02 3.92
N PRO A 183 12.20 7.90 4.30
CA PRO A 183 12.71 6.80 5.11
C PRO A 183 11.92 6.61 6.42
N ASN A 184 11.41 5.39 6.63
CA ASN A 184 10.74 4.96 7.86
C ASN A 184 10.73 3.42 7.93
N ASP A 185 10.55 2.87 9.11
CA ASP A 185 10.28 1.44 9.28
C ASP A 185 8.87 1.13 8.80
N ALA A 186 8.73 0.25 7.80
CA ALA A 186 7.44 -0.10 7.23
C ALA A 186 6.60 -0.94 8.20
N GLY A 187 5.33 -0.58 8.41
CA GLY A 187 4.37 -1.39 9.16
C GLY A 187 3.74 -2.50 8.31
N HIS A 188 3.56 -2.23 7.03
CA HIS A 188 3.16 -3.18 5.99
C HIS A 188 3.61 -2.67 4.63
N TYR A 189 3.53 -3.50 3.59
CA TYR A 189 3.80 -3.04 2.23
C TYR A 189 3.09 -3.87 1.18
N HIS A 190 2.91 -3.26 0.01
CA HIS A 190 2.56 -3.92 -1.24
C HIS A 190 3.85 -4.18 -2.02
N LEU A 191 4.00 -5.38 -2.57
CA LEU A 191 5.16 -5.73 -3.37
C LEU A 191 4.74 -6.12 -4.79
N TYR A 192 5.42 -5.53 -5.76
CA TYR A 192 5.30 -5.85 -7.17
C TYR A 192 6.63 -6.42 -7.66
N TRP A 193 6.61 -7.52 -8.40
CA TRP A 193 7.84 -8.15 -8.87
C TRP A 193 7.69 -8.76 -10.25
N GLY A 194 8.79 -8.77 -11.01
CA GLY A 194 8.85 -9.31 -12.36
C GLY A 194 10.14 -8.93 -13.08
N ASP A 195 10.21 -9.21 -14.37
CA ASP A 195 11.42 -8.99 -15.19
C ASP A 195 11.33 -7.72 -16.04
N ASP A 196 10.22 -7.01 -16.03
CA ASP A 196 10.04 -5.75 -16.76
C ASP A 196 9.65 -4.62 -15.80
N ARG A 197 10.63 -3.74 -15.52
CA ARG A 197 10.49 -2.60 -14.62
C ARG A 197 9.30 -1.71 -14.96
N GLN A 198 9.10 -1.43 -16.25
CA GLN A 198 8.06 -0.51 -16.71
C GLN A 198 6.67 -1.16 -16.65
N ALA A 199 6.56 -2.44 -17.01
CA ALA A 199 5.30 -3.15 -16.92
C ALA A 199 4.78 -3.25 -15.47
N LEU A 200 5.67 -3.36 -14.48
CA LEU A 200 5.32 -3.36 -13.06
C LEU A 200 4.74 -2.03 -12.59
N LEU A 201 5.16 -0.89 -13.17
CA LEU A 201 4.60 0.43 -12.85
C LEU A 201 3.16 0.59 -13.35
N GLU A 202 2.80 -0.14 -14.40
CA GLU A 202 1.45 -0.15 -14.98
C GLU A 202 0.50 -1.12 -14.25
N GLU A 203 1.03 -2.00 -13.36
CA GLU A 203 0.24 -2.96 -12.61
C GLU A 203 -0.47 -2.26 -11.44
N VAL A 204 -1.80 -2.24 -11.47
CA VAL A 204 -2.66 -1.61 -10.48
C VAL A 204 -3.78 -2.53 -9.95
N GLU A 205 -3.82 -3.76 -10.42
CA GLU A 205 -4.89 -4.70 -10.06
C GLU A 205 -4.41 -5.85 -9.17
N HIS A 206 -3.09 -6.09 -9.13
CA HIS A 206 -2.45 -7.16 -8.36
C HIS A 206 -1.34 -6.56 -7.50
N TRP A 207 -1.56 -6.53 -6.18
CA TRP A 207 -0.68 -5.92 -5.19
C TRP A 207 -0.56 -6.83 -3.95
N PRO A 208 0.14 -7.95 -4.03
CA PRO A 208 0.40 -8.80 -2.87
C PRO A 208 0.89 -7.97 -1.69
N THR A 209 0.28 -8.18 -0.53
CA THR A 209 0.46 -7.37 0.67
C THR A 209 1.05 -8.21 1.78
N TYR A 210 2.00 -7.63 2.48
CA TYR A 210 2.76 -8.29 3.54
C TYR A 210 2.74 -7.46 4.81
N TYR A 211 2.59 -8.16 5.93
CA TYR A 211 2.68 -7.64 7.30
C TYR A 211 3.81 -8.35 8.05
N PRO A 212 4.33 -7.78 9.16
CA PRO A 212 5.31 -8.45 10.00
C PRO A 212 4.86 -9.87 10.37
N ALA A 213 5.79 -10.84 10.31
CA ALA A 213 5.45 -12.25 10.49
C ALA A 213 5.14 -12.63 11.96
N ASP A 214 5.42 -11.75 12.91
CA ASP A 214 5.13 -11.91 14.34
C ASP A 214 3.70 -11.44 14.71
N LEU A 215 2.98 -10.75 13.80
CA LEU A 215 1.59 -10.39 14.03
C LEU A 215 0.65 -11.58 13.80
N GLU A 216 -0.30 -11.73 14.70
CA GLU A 216 -1.41 -12.66 14.52
C GLU A 216 -2.42 -12.10 13.50
N GLY A 217 -3.16 -12.97 12.80
CA GLY A 217 -4.14 -12.53 11.80
C GLY A 217 -5.21 -11.57 12.32
N GLN A 218 -5.56 -11.69 13.62
CA GLN A 218 -6.50 -10.78 14.27
C GLN A 218 -5.89 -9.39 14.47
N GLU A 219 -4.61 -9.30 14.82
CA GLU A 219 -3.89 -8.03 14.97
C GLU A 219 -3.77 -7.32 13.63
N ILE A 220 -3.51 -8.08 12.55
CA ILE A 220 -3.51 -7.54 11.17
C ILE A 220 -4.90 -6.99 10.80
N ALA A 221 -5.98 -7.71 11.15
CA ALA A 221 -7.32 -7.24 10.89
C ALA A 221 -7.64 -5.95 11.67
N GLU A 222 -7.21 -5.84 12.92
CA GLU A 222 -7.36 -4.64 13.75
C GLU A 222 -6.59 -3.45 13.17
N GLU A 223 -5.36 -3.64 12.70
CA GLU A 223 -4.60 -2.60 12.00
C GLU A 223 -5.31 -2.13 10.72
N MET A 224 -5.81 -3.07 9.90
CA MET A 224 -6.56 -2.75 8.68
C MET A 224 -7.87 -2.00 8.94
N LEU A 225 -8.46 -2.14 10.13
CA LEU A 225 -9.68 -1.41 10.55
C LEU A 225 -9.36 -0.02 11.08
N ALA A 226 -8.15 0.20 11.57
CA ALA A 226 -7.69 1.49 12.09
C ALA A 226 -7.31 2.48 10.98
N HIS A 227 -7.08 1.98 9.75
CA HIS A 227 -6.75 2.72 8.53
C HIS A 227 -7.94 2.74 7.56
#